data_3b45a4965cf74b0a11e561c5ea40fc55
#
_entry.id   3b45a4965cf74b0a11e561c5ea40fc55
#
_cell.length_a   1.000
_cell.length_b   1.000
_cell.length_c   1.000
_cell.angle_alpha   90.00
_cell.angle_beta   90.00
_cell.angle_gamma   90.00
#
_symmetry.space_group_name_H-M   'P 1'
#
loop_
_entity.id
_entity.type
_entity.pdbx_description
1 polymer ?
#
loop_
_entity_poly.entity_id
_entity_poly.type
_entity_poly.pdbx_seq_one_letter_code
_entity_poly.pdbx_strand_id
1 'polypeptide(L)'
;TYKITKDAIGKYIEVEVVPENISGIKSEAVSYKADAYVREGYEDPTGSTDIELGDGVNVFLAGDSTVKDYSASGMYMSGKAQAEGSWGEYLQTFFDSSKVKVQNYANGGRSSRNFINEGSLDKIKANIKEGDYLFIQFGHNDCANGKGYLEDRYVPLGEPDANGIYPVTAGTKVATPSSLASKYGDSFYSYDCGGTYKWYLTQYI
;
A
#
# COMPACT_ATOMS: atom_id res chain seq x y z
N THR A 1 1.99 1.13 -21.20
CA THR A 1 1.39 2.45 -20.86
C THR A 1 0.75 3.02 -22.12
N TYR A 2 -0.54 3.36 -22.04
CA TYR A 2 -1.25 4.01 -23.15
C TYR A 2 -1.32 5.52 -22.89
N LYS A 3 -0.84 6.32 -23.84
CA LYS A 3 -0.92 7.77 -23.77
C LYS A 3 -2.23 8.25 -24.44
N ILE A 4 -3.10 8.88 -23.65
CA ILE A 4 -4.34 9.46 -24.18
C ILE A 4 -3.96 10.66 -25.05
N THR A 5 -4.37 10.63 -26.32
CA THR A 5 -4.11 11.70 -27.30
C THR A 5 -5.32 12.63 -27.42
N LYS A 6 -5.13 13.80 -28.03
CA LYS A 6 -6.22 14.76 -28.29
C LYS A 6 -7.38 14.16 -29.08
N ASP A 7 -7.14 13.14 -29.88
CA ASP A 7 -8.17 12.45 -30.65
C ASP A 7 -9.16 11.64 -29.81
N ALA A 8 -8.82 11.41 -28.52
CA ALA A 8 -9.68 10.73 -27.56
C ALA A 8 -10.68 11.68 -26.88
N ILE A 9 -10.53 13.01 -27.04
CA ILE A 9 -11.44 13.99 -26.44
C ILE A 9 -12.88 13.73 -26.89
N GLY A 10 -13.82 13.67 -25.95
CA GLY A 10 -15.22 13.36 -26.18
C GLY A 10 -15.52 11.86 -26.34
N LYS A 11 -14.51 11.00 -26.28
CA LYS A 11 -14.68 9.54 -26.36
C LYS A 11 -14.54 8.89 -24.99
N TYR A 12 -15.16 7.73 -24.84
CA TYR A 12 -14.95 6.86 -23.67
C TYR A 12 -13.72 6.01 -23.88
N ILE A 13 -13.01 5.76 -22.80
CA ILE A 13 -11.93 4.77 -22.80
C ILE A 13 -12.54 3.40 -22.49
N GLU A 14 -12.24 2.44 -23.33
CA GLU A 14 -12.58 1.03 -23.12
C GLU A 14 -11.29 0.22 -23.07
N VAL A 15 -11.16 -0.63 -22.07
CA VAL A 15 -10.04 -1.54 -21.90
C VAL A 15 -10.55 -2.96 -22.04
N GLU A 16 -9.99 -3.68 -22.99
CA GLU A 16 -10.21 -5.12 -23.15
C GLU A 16 -8.99 -5.88 -22.66
N VAL A 17 -9.20 -6.85 -21.79
CA VAL A 17 -8.15 -7.71 -21.26
C VAL A 17 -8.47 -9.15 -21.67
N VAL A 18 -7.55 -9.78 -22.38
CA VAL A 18 -7.57 -11.20 -22.68
C VAL A 18 -6.53 -11.88 -21.84
N PRO A 19 -6.89 -12.52 -20.71
CA PRO A 19 -5.94 -13.24 -19.89
C PRO A 19 -5.31 -14.41 -20.66
N GLU A 20 -4.01 -14.56 -20.56
CA GLU A 20 -3.26 -15.66 -21.15
C GLU A 20 -2.35 -16.28 -20.09
N ASN A 21 -2.40 -17.59 -19.94
CA ASN A 21 -1.51 -18.29 -19.02
C ASN A 21 -0.13 -18.54 -19.62
N ILE A 22 0.81 -19.01 -18.81
CA ILE A 22 2.20 -19.29 -19.24
C ILE A 22 2.32 -20.34 -20.36
N SER A 23 1.26 -21.10 -20.62
CA SER A 23 1.19 -22.09 -21.71
C SER A 23 0.53 -21.54 -22.97
N GLY A 24 0.24 -20.24 -23.01
CA GLY A 24 -0.38 -19.59 -24.16
C GLY A 24 -1.89 -19.82 -24.30
N ILE A 25 -2.55 -20.39 -23.31
CA ILE A 25 -3.99 -20.58 -23.31
C ILE A 25 -4.66 -19.27 -22.91
N LYS A 26 -5.50 -18.74 -23.80
CA LYS A 26 -6.27 -17.52 -23.59
C LYS A 26 -7.65 -17.85 -23.04
N SER A 27 -8.12 -17.05 -22.10
CA SER A 27 -9.50 -17.07 -21.66
C SER A 27 -10.34 -16.04 -22.43
N GLU A 28 -11.63 -15.96 -22.11
CA GLU A 28 -12.51 -14.97 -22.72
C GLU A 28 -12.05 -13.55 -22.37
N ALA A 29 -12.22 -12.63 -23.31
CA ALA A 29 -11.94 -11.22 -23.11
C ALA A 29 -12.89 -10.62 -22.09
N VAL A 30 -12.36 -9.77 -21.23
CA VAL A 30 -13.16 -8.95 -20.31
C VAL A 30 -12.93 -7.49 -20.66
N SER A 31 -14.02 -6.80 -21.00
CA SER A 31 -13.98 -5.38 -21.32
C SER A 31 -14.51 -4.53 -20.16
N TYR A 32 -13.86 -3.41 -19.93
CA TYR A 32 -14.33 -2.36 -19.03
C TYR A 32 -14.36 -1.03 -19.79
N LYS A 33 -15.51 -0.37 -19.75
CA LYS A 33 -15.70 0.96 -20.31
C LYS A 33 -15.76 1.98 -19.17
N ALA A 34 -14.96 3.03 -19.26
CA ALA A 34 -14.98 4.09 -18.28
C ALA A 34 -16.34 4.81 -18.23
N ASP A 35 -16.80 5.17 -17.04
CA ASP A 35 -18.07 5.87 -16.83
C ASP A 35 -18.06 7.32 -17.30
N ALA A 36 -16.86 7.88 -17.54
CA ALA A 36 -16.67 9.24 -18.00
C ALA A 36 -15.90 9.26 -19.33
N TYR A 37 -16.24 10.23 -20.18
CA TYR A 37 -15.49 10.49 -21.40
C TYR A 37 -14.27 11.38 -21.16
N VAL A 38 -13.29 11.30 -22.06
CA VAL A 38 -12.10 12.17 -22.04
C VAL A 38 -12.51 13.62 -22.29
N ARG A 39 -12.16 14.51 -21.37
CA ARG A 39 -12.47 15.95 -21.46
C ARG A 39 -11.27 16.73 -21.96
N GLU A 40 -11.54 17.79 -22.70
CA GLU A 40 -10.51 18.78 -23.02
C GLU A 40 -10.16 19.60 -21.77
N GLY A 41 -8.89 19.91 -21.59
CA GLY A 41 -8.44 20.81 -20.53
C GLY A 41 -8.19 20.19 -19.17
N TYR A 42 -8.08 18.85 -19.05
CA TYR A 42 -7.40 18.28 -17.89
C TYR A 42 -5.90 18.57 -18.04
N GLU A 43 -5.48 19.69 -17.49
CA GLU A 43 -4.07 19.90 -17.24
C GLU A 43 -3.73 19.11 -15.99
N ASP A 44 -2.76 18.20 -16.10
CA ASP A 44 -2.18 17.56 -14.94
C ASP A 44 -1.78 18.67 -13.96
N PRO A 45 -2.34 18.70 -12.75
CA PRO A 45 -2.01 19.74 -11.78
C PRO A 45 -0.52 19.76 -11.40
N THR A 46 0.23 18.74 -11.77
CA THR A 46 1.68 18.69 -11.60
C THR A 46 2.43 19.23 -12.81
N GLY A 47 1.75 19.51 -13.94
CA GLY A 47 2.34 20.08 -15.14
C GLY A 47 3.36 19.20 -15.85
N SER A 48 3.56 17.96 -15.42
CA SER A 48 4.51 17.02 -15.99
C SER A 48 3.80 15.76 -16.47
N THR A 49 3.85 15.52 -17.76
CA THR A 49 3.43 14.23 -18.36
C THR A 49 4.51 13.16 -18.25
N ASP A 50 5.71 13.55 -17.94
CA ASP A 50 6.85 12.65 -17.72
C ASP A 50 7.43 13.01 -16.35
N ILE A 51 7.17 12.17 -15.36
CA ILE A 51 7.93 12.22 -14.11
C ILE A 51 9.34 11.76 -14.48
N GLU A 52 10.24 12.71 -14.73
CA GLU A 52 11.64 12.41 -14.76
C GLU A 52 12.07 12.06 -13.35
N LEU A 53 12.05 10.77 -13.05
CA LEU A 53 12.65 10.25 -11.83
C LEU A 53 14.15 10.60 -11.91
N GLY A 54 14.60 11.45 -11.01
CA GLY A 54 16.02 11.76 -10.88
C GLY A 54 16.84 10.48 -10.63
N ASP A 55 18.10 10.51 -10.98
CA ASP A 55 19.00 9.39 -10.68
C ASP A 55 19.10 9.19 -9.17
N GLY A 56 18.90 7.95 -8.70
CA GLY A 56 19.03 7.59 -7.29
C GLY A 56 17.78 7.80 -6.42
N VAL A 57 16.58 7.85 -7.02
CA VAL A 57 15.32 7.93 -6.31
C VAL A 57 15.01 6.62 -5.59
N ASN A 58 14.53 6.71 -4.34
CA ASN A 58 14.02 5.55 -3.62
C ASN A 58 12.48 5.54 -3.60
N VAL A 59 11.91 4.35 -3.72
CA VAL A 59 10.50 4.08 -3.49
C VAL A 59 10.38 3.20 -2.25
N PHE A 60 9.86 3.77 -1.18
CA PHE A 60 9.61 3.06 0.07
C PHE A 60 8.21 2.46 0.06
N LEU A 61 8.08 1.21 0.49
CA LEU A 61 6.80 0.54 0.60
C LEU A 61 6.44 0.32 2.07
N ALA A 62 5.30 0.86 2.48
CA ALA A 62 4.67 0.60 3.77
C ALA A 62 3.39 -0.20 3.55
N GLY A 63 3.27 -1.38 4.16
CA GLY A 63 2.10 -2.22 3.93
C GLY A 63 2.11 -3.52 4.72
N ASP A 64 1.17 -4.37 4.39
CA ASP A 64 0.94 -5.67 5.01
C ASP A 64 1.44 -6.84 4.15
N SER A 65 0.83 -8.02 4.31
CA SER A 65 1.17 -9.24 3.54
C SER A 65 0.94 -9.10 2.04
N THR A 66 0.08 -8.19 1.61
CA THR A 66 -0.21 -7.96 0.19
C THR A 66 0.88 -7.15 -0.52
N VAL A 67 1.79 -6.55 0.25
CA VAL A 67 2.90 -5.71 -0.22
C VAL A 67 4.27 -6.31 0.12
N LYS A 68 4.34 -7.19 1.13
CA LYS A 68 5.59 -7.75 1.66
C LYS A 68 6.40 -8.49 0.59
N ASP A 69 7.72 -8.29 0.60
CA ASP A 69 8.67 -9.15 -0.11
C ASP A 69 8.83 -10.50 0.60
N TYR A 70 8.44 -11.57 -0.05
CA TYR A 70 8.54 -12.94 0.44
C TYR A 70 9.79 -13.66 -0.06
N SER A 71 10.51 -13.11 -1.03
CA SER A 71 11.68 -13.75 -1.64
C SER A 71 12.79 -14.04 -0.62
N ALA A 72 12.99 -13.12 0.34
CA ALA A 72 14.02 -13.22 1.36
C ALA A 72 13.61 -14.04 2.58
N SER A 73 12.32 -14.37 2.78
CA SER A 73 11.83 -14.92 4.04
C SER A 73 11.82 -16.43 4.11
N GLY A 74 12.09 -17.15 3.03
CA GLY A 74 11.96 -18.61 2.96
C GLY A 74 10.52 -19.10 3.28
N MET A 75 9.56 -18.19 3.38
CA MET A 75 8.17 -18.47 3.72
C MET A 75 7.36 -19.06 2.58
N TYR A 76 8.02 -19.52 1.54
CA TYR A 76 7.38 -20.40 0.59
C TYR A 76 6.99 -21.67 1.34
N MET A 77 5.72 -21.81 1.60
CA MET A 77 5.22 -22.99 2.33
C MET A 77 5.71 -24.24 1.64
N SER A 78 6.52 -25.03 2.30
CA SER A 78 7.06 -26.27 1.79
C SER A 78 5.92 -27.15 1.25
N GLY A 79 5.99 -27.51 -0.01
CA GLY A 79 5.01 -28.37 -0.68
C GLY A 79 3.93 -27.68 -1.51
N LYS A 80 3.86 -26.35 -1.56
CA LYS A 80 3.09 -25.64 -2.59
C LYS A 80 4.06 -25.07 -3.61
N ALA A 81 3.98 -25.57 -4.82
CA ALA A 81 4.64 -24.97 -5.95
C ALA A 81 4.09 -23.53 -6.08
N GLN A 82 5.01 -22.57 -6.06
CA GLN A 82 4.73 -21.19 -6.24
C GLN A 82 4.20 -20.45 -5.03
N ALA A 83 5.05 -19.77 -4.39
CA ALA A 83 4.66 -18.62 -3.64
C ALA A 83 4.05 -17.61 -4.59
N GLU A 84 2.83 -17.27 -4.30
CA GLU A 84 2.23 -16.09 -4.86
C GLU A 84 2.89 -14.91 -4.15
N GLY A 85 3.88 -14.29 -4.81
CA GLY A 85 4.50 -13.07 -4.34
C GLY A 85 3.50 -11.93 -4.30
N SER A 86 3.73 -10.98 -3.42
CA SER A 86 2.94 -9.75 -3.40
C SER A 86 3.39 -8.80 -4.52
N TRP A 87 2.57 -7.79 -4.83
CA TRP A 87 2.97 -6.81 -5.84
C TRP A 87 4.24 -6.05 -5.42
N GLY A 88 4.47 -5.84 -4.13
CA GLY A 88 5.64 -5.14 -3.63
C GLY A 88 6.95 -5.94 -3.80
N GLU A 89 6.88 -7.26 -3.93
CA GLU A 89 8.03 -8.11 -4.26
C GLU A 89 8.50 -7.87 -5.70
N TYR A 90 7.54 -7.67 -6.60
CA TYR A 90 7.83 -7.50 -8.03
C TYR A 90 8.04 -6.06 -8.47
N LEU A 91 7.71 -5.07 -7.62
CA LEU A 91 7.70 -3.66 -8.02
C LEU A 91 9.06 -3.20 -8.58
N GLN A 92 10.18 -3.69 -8.04
CA GLN A 92 11.52 -3.34 -8.54
C GLN A 92 11.71 -3.72 -10.01
N THR A 93 11.04 -4.77 -10.48
CA THR A 93 11.22 -5.24 -11.87
C THR A 93 10.65 -4.28 -12.92
N PHE A 94 9.82 -3.33 -12.50
CA PHE A 94 9.23 -2.31 -13.37
C PHE A 94 10.10 -1.05 -13.48
N PHE A 95 11.17 -0.96 -12.71
CA PHE A 95 12.09 0.18 -12.72
C PHE A 95 13.50 -0.23 -13.09
N ASP A 96 14.19 0.68 -13.77
CA ASP A 96 15.64 0.58 -13.93
C ASP A 96 16.30 0.73 -12.55
N SER A 97 16.94 -0.32 -12.06
CA SER A 97 17.56 -0.36 -10.73
C SER A 97 18.75 0.60 -10.57
N SER A 98 19.29 1.12 -11.66
CA SER A 98 20.30 2.17 -11.63
C SER A 98 19.73 3.54 -11.31
N LYS A 99 18.42 3.75 -11.55
CA LYS A 99 17.71 5.01 -11.35
C LYS A 99 16.80 4.99 -10.14
N VAL A 100 16.06 3.89 -9.94
CA VAL A 100 15.06 3.77 -8.88
C VAL A 100 15.34 2.52 -8.06
N LYS A 101 15.42 2.69 -6.75
CA LYS A 101 15.57 1.59 -5.79
C LYS A 101 14.31 1.43 -4.96
N VAL A 102 13.68 0.27 -5.06
CA VAL A 102 12.53 -0.08 -4.21
C VAL A 102 13.03 -0.62 -2.87
N GLN A 103 12.54 -0.04 -1.78
CA GLN A 103 12.83 -0.45 -0.41
C GLN A 103 11.54 -0.90 0.26
N ASN A 104 11.35 -2.21 0.38
CA ASN A 104 10.12 -2.79 0.88
C ASN A 104 10.20 -3.02 2.40
N TYR A 105 9.47 -2.20 3.17
CA TYR A 105 9.33 -2.31 4.63
C TYR A 105 8.04 -3.02 5.04
N ALA A 106 7.21 -3.42 4.09
CA ALA A 106 5.95 -4.09 4.39
C ALA A 106 6.15 -5.41 5.13
N ASN A 107 5.26 -5.73 6.05
CA ASN A 107 5.34 -6.93 6.83
C ASN A 107 3.97 -7.59 7.02
N GLY A 108 3.93 -8.92 6.92
CA GLY A 108 2.70 -9.69 6.98
C GLY A 108 1.90 -9.47 8.26
N GLY A 109 0.59 -9.31 8.13
CA GLY A 109 -0.31 -9.13 9.27
C GLY A 109 -0.31 -7.74 9.90
N ARG A 110 0.29 -6.74 9.28
CA ARG A 110 0.34 -5.37 9.83
C ARG A 110 -0.89 -4.57 9.40
N SER A 111 -1.46 -3.86 10.37
CA SER A 111 -2.40 -2.77 10.13
C SER A 111 -1.65 -1.45 10.06
N SER A 112 -2.33 -0.39 9.64
CA SER A 112 -1.76 0.97 9.65
C SER A 112 -1.26 1.37 11.03
N ARG A 113 -1.92 0.94 12.10
CA ARG A 113 -1.57 1.21 13.49
C ARG A 113 -0.36 0.42 13.98
N ASN A 114 -0.39 -0.91 13.88
CA ASN A 114 0.70 -1.69 14.47
C ASN A 114 2.01 -1.58 13.70
N PHE A 115 1.97 -1.26 12.41
CA PHE A 115 3.16 -0.90 11.64
C PHE A 115 3.89 0.33 12.23
N ILE A 116 3.11 1.31 12.73
CA ILE A 116 3.65 2.47 13.46
C ILE A 116 4.19 2.02 14.82
N ASN A 117 3.36 1.29 15.59
CA ASN A 117 3.68 0.93 16.97
C ASN A 117 4.94 0.05 17.10
N GLU A 118 5.25 -0.77 16.11
CA GLU A 118 6.49 -1.57 16.08
C GLU A 118 7.70 -0.84 15.46
N GLY A 119 7.56 0.46 15.15
CA GLY A 119 8.64 1.30 14.66
C GLY A 119 9.00 1.13 13.19
N SER A 120 8.19 0.44 12.42
CA SER A 120 8.46 0.24 11.00
C SER A 120 8.37 1.54 10.22
N LEU A 121 7.44 2.43 10.58
CA LEU A 121 7.36 3.77 9.99
C LEU A 121 8.59 4.64 10.34
N ASP A 122 9.10 4.54 11.57
CA ASP A 122 10.27 5.31 11.98
C ASP A 122 11.54 4.89 11.21
N LYS A 123 11.64 3.60 10.85
CA LYS A 123 12.71 3.11 9.98
C LYS A 123 12.64 3.74 8.58
N ILE A 124 11.42 3.91 8.04
CA ILE A 124 11.22 4.61 6.77
C ILE A 124 11.61 6.08 6.93
N LYS A 125 11.09 6.77 7.97
CA LYS A 125 11.38 8.18 8.24
C LYS A 125 12.87 8.48 8.40
N ALA A 126 13.64 7.54 8.94
CA ALA A 126 15.09 7.68 9.09
C ALA A 126 15.86 7.60 7.75
N ASN A 127 15.26 7.06 6.71
CA ASN A 127 15.94 6.79 5.44
C ASN A 127 15.36 7.57 4.26
N ILE A 128 14.10 7.94 4.29
CA ILE A 128 13.43 8.69 3.22
C ILE A 128 13.94 10.13 3.16
N LYS A 129 14.12 10.64 1.97
CA LYS A 129 14.64 11.98 1.69
C LYS A 129 13.69 12.72 0.74
N GLU A 130 13.89 14.02 0.62
CA GLU A 130 13.23 14.83 -0.40
C GLU A 130 13.50 14.26 -1.80
N GLY A 131 12.43 14.10 -2.59
CA GLY A 131 12.48 13.47 -3.91
C GLY A 131 12.26 11.95 -3.92
N ASP A 132 12.27 11.28 -2.76
CA ASP A 132 11.85 9.88 -2.64
C ASP A 132 10.32 9.75 -2.60
N TYR A 133 9.82 8.55 -2.81
CA TYR A 133 8.39 8.25 -2.78
C TYR A 133 8.05 7.25 -1.67
N LEU A 134 6.91 7.46 -1.02
CA LEU A 134 6.34 6.51 -0.08
C LEU A 134 5.02 5.96 -0.63
N PHE A 135 4.96 4.67 -0.90
CA PHE A 135 3.73 3.96 -1.25
C PHE A 135 3.16 3.28 -0.02
N ILE A 136 1.88 3.51 0.26
CA ILE A 136 1.20 3.06 1.46
C ILE A 136 0.01 2.18 1.07
N GLN A 137 -0.05 0.96 1.61
CA GLN A 137 -1.21 0.10 1.45
C GLN A 137 -1.49 -0.67 2.74
N PHE A 138 -2.59 -0.30 3.41
CA PHE A 138 -3.15 -0.99 4.56
C PHE A 138 -4.67 -1.13 4.42
N GLY A 139 -5.28 -1.91 5.29
CA GLY A 139 -6.73 -2.11 5.34
C GLY A 139 -7.11 -3.54 5.71
N HIS A 140 -6.43 -4.52 5.13
CA HIS A 140 -6.76 -5.93 5.34
C HIS A 140 -6.70 -6.36 6.82
N ASN A 141 -5.69 -5.91 7.53
CA ASN A 141 -5.53 -6.19 8.95
C ASN A 141 -6.19 -5.14 9.85
N ASP A 142 -6.45 -3.96 9.34
CA ASP A 142 -7.14 -2.88 10.07
C ASP A 142 -8.60 -3.24 10.36
N CYS A 143 -9.26 -3.92 9.43
CA CYS A 143 -10.63 -4.39 9.59
C CYS A 143 -10.74 -5.74 10.34
N ALA A 144 -9.62 -6.34 10.74
CA ALA A 144 -9.62 -7.62 11.43
C ALA A 144 -10.17 -7.47 12.86
N ASN A 145 -11.43 -7.84 13.04
CA ASN A 145 -12.17 -7.80 14.31
C ASN A 145 -12.25 -9.16 15.00
N GLY A 146 -11.43 -10.14 14.60
CA GLY A 146 -11.38 -11.47 15.20
C GLY A 146 -10.70 -11.48 16.57
N LYS A 147 -10.94 -12.54 17.36
CA LYS A 147 -10.27 -12.74 18.65
C LYS A 147 -8.75 -12.70 18.50
N GLY A 148 -8.08 -11.87 19.29
CA GLY A 148 -6.63 -11.73 19.30
C GLY A 148 -6.06 -10.69 18.34
N TYR A 149 -6.88 -10.08 17.48
CA TYR A 149 -6.45 -9.02 16.57
C TYR A 149 -6.84 -7.61 17.04
N LEU A 150 -7.79 -7.48 17.98
CA LEU A 150 -8.29 -6.18 18.43
C LEU A 150 -7.24 -5.33 19.13
N GLU A 151 -6.38 -5.96 19.94
CA GLU A 151 -5.38 -5.22 20.69
C GLU A 151 -4.26 -4.65 19.82
N ASP A 152 -3.81 -5.40 18.83
CA ASP A 152 -2.64 -5.01 18.05
C ASP A 152 -2.95 -4.45 16.65
N ARG A 153 -4.07 -4.79 16.04
CA ARG A 153 -4.33 -4.49 14.62
C ARG A 153 -5.55 -3.65 14.34
N TYR A 154 -6.68 -3.97 14.97
CA TYR A 154 -7.94 -3.35 14.62
C TYR A 154 -7.88 -1.82 14.70
N VAL A 155 -8.39 -1.18 13.65
CA VAL A 155 -8.48 0.28 13.53
C VAL A 155 -9.89 0.63 13.08
N PRO A 156 -10.68 1.34 13.92
CA PRO A 156 -12.04 1.72 13.54
C PRO A 156 -12.02 2.79 12.45
N LEU A 157 -12.99 2.74 11.55
CA LEU A 157 -13.29 3.86 10.65
C LEU A 157 -13.92 5.03 11.39
N GLY A 158 -14.66 4.76 12.46
CA GLY A 158 -15.57 5.69 13.11
C GLY A 158 -16.89 5.81 12.34
N GLU A 159 -17.83 6.60 12.87
CA GLU A 159 -19.11 6.86 12.22
C GLU A 159 -18.97 8.08 11.28
N PRO A 160 -19.41 7.95 10.02
CA PRO A 160 -19.34 9.07 9.08
C PRO A 160 -20.36 10.17 9.47
N ASP A 161 -20.05 11.40 9.09
CA ASP A 161 -20.98 12.51 9.21
C ASP A 161 -22.13 12.43 8.16
N ALA A 162 -23.02 13.42 8.17
CA ALA A 162 -24.17 13.49 7.25
C ALA A 162 -23.77 13.54 5.75
N ASN A 163 -22.51 13.85 5.44
CA ASN A 163 -21.96 13.88 4.08
C ASN A 163 -21.19 12.60 3.75
N GLY A 164 -21.19 11.60 4.63
CA GLY A 164 -20.45 10.36 4.45
C GLY A 164 -18.94 10.49 4.75
N ILE A 165 -18.51 11.55 5.42
CA ILE A 165 -17.10 11.80 5.72
C ILE A 165 -16.75 11.15 7.05
N TYR A 166 -15.82 10.22 7.03
CA TYR A 166 -15.30 9.55 8.22
C TYR A 166 -14.42 10.47 9.07
N PRO A 167 -14.46 10.35 10.41
CA PRO A 167 -13.75 11.24 11.30
C PRO A 167 -12.22 11.00 11.30
N VAL A 168 -11.49 12.05 11.68
CA VAL A 168 -10.07 11.97 12.04
C VAL A 168 -9.98 12.10 13.55
N THR A 169 -10.07 10.97 14.26
CA THR A 169 -9.93 10.95 15.72
C THR A 169 -8.53 10.46 16.08
N ALA A 170 -7.80 11.27 16.83
CA ALA A 170 -6.45 10.96 17.25
C ALA A 170 -6.41 9.74 18.17
N GLY A 171 -5.40 8.90 17.99
CA GLY A 171 -5.08 7.84 18.93
C GLY A 171 -4.42 8.40 20.21
N THR A 172 -4.40 7.58 21.23
CA THR A 172 -3.77 7.91 22.52
C THR A 172 -2.67 6.90 22.80
N LYS A 173 -1.49 7.39 23.16
CA LYS A 173 -0.39 6.54 23.61
C LYS A 173 -0.69 6.00 25.01
N VAL A 174 -0.58 4.69 25.15
CA VAL A 174 -0.79 3.98 26.41
C VAL A 174 0.37 3.01 26.65
N ALA A 175 0.47 2.49 27.87
CA ALA A 175 1.43 1.41 28.16
C ALA A 175 1.13 0.20 27.28
N THR A 176 2.16 -0.40 26.71
CA THR A 176 2.01 -1.61 25.90
C THR A 176 1.44 -2.75 26.74
N PRO A 177 0.32 -3.35 26.36
CA PRO A 177 -0.23 -4.50 27.07
C PRO A 177 0.80 -5.64 27.19
N SER A 178 0.81 -6.33 28.34
CA SER A 178 1.78 -7.40 28.60
C SER A 178 1.75 -8.53 27.55
N SER A 179 0.56 -8.81 27.01
CA SER A 179 0.37 -9.77 25.91
C SER A 179 1.13 -9.37 24.64
N LEU A 180 1.16 -8.08 24.32
CA LEU A 180 1.87 -7.56 23.16
C LEU A 180 3.37 -7.40 23.43
N ALA A 181 3.76 -6.99 24.62
CA ALA A 181 5.16 -6.94 25.02
C ALA A 181 5.80 -8.34 24.96
N SER A 182 5.09 -9.37 25.37
CA SER A 182 5.55 -10.76 25.27
C SER A 182 5.65 -11.27 23.83
N LYS A 183 4.78 -10.79 22.95
CA LYS A 183 4.73 -11.20 21.53
C LYS A 183 5.78 -10.53 20.66
N TYR A 184 6.03 -9.25 20.89
CA TYR A 184 6.89 -8.41 20.04
C TYR A 184 8.21 -8.02 20.71
N GLY A 185 8.37 -8.33 22.02
CA GLY A 185 9.54 -7.96 22.80
C GLY A 185 9.73 -6.44 22.88
N ASP A 186 10.97 -6.03 23.09
CA ASP A 186 11.33 -4.62 23.22
C ASP A 186 11.19 -3.81 21.92
N SER A 187 10.94 -4.48 20.80
CA SER A 187 10.68 -3.81 19.52
C SER A 187 9.34 -3.08 19.47
N PHE A 188 8.42 -3.42 20.40
CA PHE A 188 7.12 -2.77 20.50
C PHE A 188 7.18 -1.60 21.49
N TYR A 189 7.91 -0.57 21.14
CA TYR A 189 8.26 0.53 22.02
C TYR A 189 7.17 1.62 22.17
N SER A 190 6.15 1.59 21.34
CA SER A 190 5.05 2.53 21.39
C SER A 190 3.74 1.81 21.12
N TYR A 191 2.77 1.99 22.00
CA TYR A 191 1.42 1.49 21.79
C TYR A 191 0.46 2.65 21.69
N ASP A 192 0.02 2.91 20.48
CA ASP A 192 -0.98 3.91 20.18
C ASP A 192 -2.29 3.20 19.85
N CYS A 193 -3.40 3.62 20.45
CA CYS A 193 -4.71 2.99 20.25
C CYS A 193 -5.84 4.02 20.26
N GLY A 194 -7.02 3.58 19.78
CA GLY A 194 -8.23 4.40 19.78
C GLY A 194 -8.32 5.44 18.68
N GLY A 195 -7.30 5.58 17.85
CA GLY A 195 -7.35 6.42 16.66
C GLY A 195 -8.17 5.79 15.54
N THR A 196 -8.74 6.62 14.67
CA THR A 196 -9.42 6.16 13.47
C THR A 196 -8.42 5.84 12.35
N TYR A 197 -8.85 5.03 11.39
CA TYR A 197 -8.02 4.66 10.22
C TYR A 197 -7.49 5.88 9.48
N LYS A 198 -8.35 6.87 9.25
CA LYS A 198 -7.97 8.12 8.59
C LYS A 198 -6.89 8.88 9.39
N TRP A 199 -6.97 8.87 10.73
CA TRP A 199 -5.94 9.49 11.56
C TRP A 199 -4.59 8.76 11.45
N TYR A 200 -4.59 7.42 11.51
CA TYR A 200 -3.34 6.67 11.35
C TYR A 200 -2.69 6.93 10.00
N LEU A 201 -3.48 7.01 8.92
CA LEU A 201 -2.93 7.33 7.60
C LEU A 201 -2.27 8.72 7.55
N THR A 202 -2.76 9.70 8.32
CA THR A 202 -2.11 11.03 8.39
C THR A 202 -0.74 11.01 9.05
N GLN A 203 -0.36 9.93 9.74
CA GLN A 203 0.96 9.81 10.37
C GLN A 203 2.06 9.42 9.36
N TYR A 204 1.66 8.99 8.17
CA TYR A 204 2.58 8.59 7.09
C TYR A 204 2.92 9.73 6.13
N ILE A 205 2.24 10.89 6.26
CA ILE A 205 2.35 12.02 5.32
C ILE A 205 3.23 13.12 5.92
#